data_28d6ee1809c76a0c5d5384e00eabb5c3
#
_entry.id   28d6ee1809c76a0c5d5384e00eabb5c3
#
_cell.length_a   1.000
_cell.length_b   1.000
_cell.length_c   1.000
_cell.angle_alpha   90.00
_cell.angle_beta   90.00
_cell.angle_gamma   90.00
#
_symmetry.space_group_name_H-M   'P 1'
#
loop_
_entity.id
_entity.type
_entity.pdbx_description
1 polymer ?
#
loop_
_entity_poly.entity_id
_entity_poly.type
_entity_poly.pdbx_seq_one_letter_code
_entity_poly.pdbx_strand_id
1 'polypeptide(L)'
;VVSIVVAFAGNGVIGRDGGLPWHLPTDMKRFRELTSDRAVVMGRRTFESIPDRFRPLPNRRNLVLSSNRGWRAPGAEVFPDFASAVEACDGDCFVIGGEQTYREALALAERVYATEVEGAIEGDVFFPALAEGEWRCVEQSDRVVENDHGFTFCVYERAQ
;
A
#
# COMPACT_ATOMS: atom_id res chain seq x y z
N VAL A 1 -8.07 13.29 -0.86
CA VAL A 1 -6.61 13.12 -1.08
C VAL A 1 -6.28 11.65 -1.24
N VAL A 2 -5.63 11.29 -2.33
CA VAL A 2 -5.15 9.93 -2.57
C VAL A 2 -3.71 9.83 -2.09
N SER A 3 -3.47 8.86 -1.21
CA SER A 3 -2.13 8.55 -0.71
C SER A 3 -1.82 7.08 -0.95
N ILE A 4 -0.54 6.78 -1.11
CA ILE A 4 -0.05 5.41 -1.24
C ILE A 4 0.63 5.03 0.07
N VAL A 5 0.38 3.81 0.55
CA VAL A 5 1.12 3.22 1.66
C VAL A 5 1.80 1.96 1.12
N VAL A 6 3.12 1.91 1.22
CA VAL A 6 3.90 0.82 0.63
C VAL A 6 5.17 0.56 1.42
N ALA A 7 5.58 -0.71 1.48
CA ALA A 7 6.90 -1.09 1.97
C ALA A 7 7.63 -1.77 0.80
N PHE A 8 8.83 -1.30 0.48
CA PHE A 8 9.61 -1.88 -0.61
C PHE A 8 11.10 -1.98 -0.25
N ALA A 9 11.74 -2.99 -0.80
CA ALA A 9 13.17 -3.19 -0.63
C ALA A 9 13.98 -2.28 -1.55
N GLY A 10 15.28 -2.20 -1.33
CA GLY A 10 16.17 -1.38 -2.15
C GLY A 10 16.14 -1.70 -3.63
N ASN A 11 15.78 -2.93 -3.99
CA ASN A 11 15.59 -3.36 -5.38
C ASN A 11 14.13 -3.24 -5.85
N GLY A 12 13.25 -2.64 -5.06
CA GLY A 12 11.85 -2.41 -5.41
C GLY A 12 10.88 -3.53 -5.06
N VAL A 13 11.34 -4.64 -4.51
CA VAL A 13 10.48 -5.78 -4.17
C VAL A 13 9.45 -5.40 -3.12
N ILE A 14 8.18 -5.76 -3.37
CA ILE A 14 7.06 -5.56 -2.45
C ILE A 14 6.33 -6.86 -2.12
N GLY A 15 6.63 -7.94 -2.82
CA GLY A 15 5.97 -9.22 -2.60
C GLY A 15 6.79 -10.41 -3.04
N ARG A 16 6.47 -11.55 -2.44
CA ARG A 16 7.11 -12.82 -2.75
C ARG A 16 6.11 -13.95 -2.45
N ASP A 17 5.85 -14.79 -3.43
CA ASP A 17 4.96 -15.94 -3.30
C ASP A 17 3.59 -15.62 -2.67
N GLY A 18 3.01 -14.48 -3.05
CA GLY A 18 1.69 -14.04 -2.58
C GLY A 18 1.66 -13.37 -1.22
N GLY A 19 2.82 -13.11 -0.62
CA GLY A 19 2.92 -12.45 0.69
C GLY A 19 4.05 -11.45 0.76
N LEU A 20 4.35 -10.99 1.98
CA LEU A 20 5.47 -10.09 2.23
C LEU A 20 6.72 -10.92 2.53
N PRO A 21 7.89 -10.52 2.01
CA PRO A 21 9.14 -11.23 2.27
C PRO A 21 9.76 -10.91 3.64
N TRP A 22 9.11 -10.07 4.44
CA TRP A 22 9.56 -9.66 5.76
C TRP A 22 8.41 -9.57 6.74
N HIS A 23 8.74 -9.54 8.04
CA HIS A 23 7.78 -9.30 9.11
C HIS A 23 8.32 -8.17 9.99
N LEU A 24 7.65 -7.01 9.94
CA LEU A 24 8.06 -5.78 10.60
C LEU A 24 6.93 -5.24 11.48
N PRO A 25 6.88 -5.62 12.77
CA PRO A 25 5.80 -5.20 13.67
C PRO A 25 5.62 -3.69 13.76
N THR A 26 6.71 -2.93 13.80
CA THR A 26 6.65 -1.46 13.85
C THR A 26 6.01 -0.88 12.60
N ASP A 27 6.31 -1.46 11.43
CA ASP A 27 5.70 -1.06 10.17
C ASP A 27 4.21 -1.38 10.15
N MET A 28 3.82 -2.55 10.64
CA MET A 28 2.42 -2.95 10.73
C MET A 28 1.62 -2.02 11.65
N LYS A 29 2.22 -1.59 12.74
CA LYS A 29 1.61 -0.62 13.66
C LYS A 29 1.40 0.73 12.98
N ARG A 30 2.42 1.22 12.26
CA ARG A 30 2.33 2.48 11.51
C ARG A 30 1.24 2.42 10.46
N PHE A 31 1.15 1.29 9.74
CA PHE A 31 0.11 1.07 8.74
C PHE A 31 -1.29 1.22 9.35
N ARG A 32 -1.52 0.58 10.50
CA ARG A 32 -2.81 0.71 11.21
C ARG A 32 -3.09 2.15 11.61
N GLU A 33 -2.10 2.84 12.15
CA GLU A 33 -2.25 4.24 12.58
C GLU A 33 -2.59 5.17 11.42
N LEU A 34 -1.94 4.98 10.28
CA LEU A 34 -2.19 5.78 9.08
C LEU A 34 -3.60 5.56 8.51
N THR A 35 -4.09 4.33 8.55
CA THR A 35 -5.29 3.94 7.82
C THR A 35 -6.55 3.82 8.69
N SER A 36 -6.45 3.84 10.01
CA SER A 36 -7.59 3.70 10.91
C SER A 36 -8.66 4.75 10.66
N ASP A 37 -9.92 4.32 10.63
CA ASP A 37 -11.10 5.13 10.38
C ASP A 37 -11.11 5.78 8.99
N ARG A 38 -10.36 5.22 8.04
CA ARG A 38 -10.24 5.75 6.68
C ARG A 38 -10.58 4.67 5.66
N ALA A 39 -10.62 5.08 4.39
CA ALA A 39 -10.82 4.15 3.28
C ALA A 39 -9.47 3.59 2.81
N VAL A 40 -9.42 2.28 2.61
CA VAL A 40 -8.27 1.62 1.99
C VAL A 40 -8.72 1.00 0.67
N VAL A 41 -7.92 1.22 -0.38
CA VAL A 41 -8.18 0.70 -1.72
C VAL A 41 -7.12 -0.32 -2.07
N MET A 42 -7.53 -1.47 -2.55
CA MET A 42 -6.63 -2.57 -2.88
C MET A 42 -7.17 -3.41 -4.03
N GLY A 43 -6.27 -4.07 -4.73
CA GLY A 43 -6.65 -5.09 -5.71
C GLY A 43 -7.15 -6.34 -5.00
N ARG A 44 -7.92 -7.16 -5.72
CA ARG A 44 -8.48 -8.40 -5.17
C ARG A 44 -7.41 -9.34 -4.61
N ARG A 45 -6.28 -9.50 -5.30
CA ARG A 45 -5.20 -10.38 -4.83
C ARG A 45 -4.62 -9.92 -3.50
N THR A 46 -4.49 -8.62 -3.32
CA THR A 46 -4.03 -8.06 -2.05
C THR A 46 -5.02 -8.37 -0.94
N PHE A 47 -6.31 -8.20 -1.21
CA PHE A 47 -7.35 -8.54 -0.24
C PHE A 47 -7.30 -10.02 0.13
N GLU A 48 -7.18 -10.90 -0.85
CA GLU A 48 -7.12 -12.34 -0.63
C GLU A 48 -5.82 -12.79 0.08
N SER A 49 -4.77 -11.97 0.04
CA SER A 49 -3.52 -12.26 0.75
C SER A 49 -3.62 -11.97 2.25
N ILE A 50 -4.60 -11.19 2.68
CA ILE A 50 -4.85 -10.94 4.10
C ILE A 50 -5.45 -12.21 4.70
N PRO A 51 -4.91 -12.70 5.83
CA PRO A 51 -5.49 -13.89 6.48
C PRO A 51 -6.99 -13.72 6.74
N ASP A 52 -7.77 -14.78 6.54
CA ASP A 52 -9.24 -14.77 6.66
C ASP A 52 -9.73 -14.05 7.92
N ARG A 53 -9.09 -14.31 9.05
CA ARG A 53 -9.49 -13.74 10.35
C ARG A 53 -9.24 -12.25 10.47
N PHE A 54 -8.46 -11.66 9.55
CA PHE A 54 -8.11 -10.23 9.57
C PHE A 54 -8.79 -9.44 8.45
N ARG A 55 -9.59 -10.09 7.61
CA ARG A 55 -10.25 -9.38 6.51
C ARG A 55 -11.77 -9.42 6.67
N PRO A 56 -12.47 -8.30 6.40
CA PRO A 56 -11.88 -7.02 5.95
C PRO A 56 -11.07 -6.39 7.07
N LEU A 57 -10.15 -5.47 6.70
CA LEU A 57 -9.34 -4.76 7.70
C LEU A 57 -10.28 -4.00 8.63
N PRO A 58 -10.18 -4.18 9.96
CA PRO A 58 -11.14 -3.59 10.89
C PRO A 58 -11.03 -2.07 10.98
N ASN A 59 -12.15 -1.42 11.29
CA ASN A 59 -12.25 0.03 11.46
C ASN A 59 -11.87 0.84 10.23
N ARG A 60 -12.05 0.24 9.04
CA ARG A 60 -11.72 0.89 7.75
C ARG A 60 -12.75 0.48 6.72
N ARG A 61 -13.00 1.38 5.76
CA ARG A 61 -13.74 0.97 4.58
C ARG A 61 -12.76 0.22 3.68
N ASN A 62 -13.09 -1.00 3.32
CA ASN A 62 -12.27 -1.81 2.42
C ASN A 62 -12.87 -1.74 1.04
N LEU A 63 -12.22 -1.03 0.12
CA LEU A 63 -12.62 -0.91 -1.27
C LEU A 63 -11.73 -1.81 -2.10
N VAL A 64 -12.30 -2.85 -2.69
CA VAL A 64 -11.55 -3.89 -3.40
C VAL A 64 -11.86 -3.84 -4.88
N LEU A 65 -10.81 -3.82 -5.70
CA LEU A 65 -10.94 -3.79 -7.15
C LEU A 65 -11.02 -5.22 -7.70
N SER A 66 -12.06 -5.49 -8.48
CA SER A 66 -12.22 -6.77 -9.16
C SER A 66 -12.91 -6.58 -10.49
N SER A 67 -12.33 -7.12 -11.56
CA SER A 67 -12.97 -7.16 -12.86
C SER A 67 -14.07 -8.21 -12.94
N ASN A 68 -14.11 -9.13 -12.00
CA ASN A 68 -15.16 -10.14 -11.89
C ASN A 68 -16.38 -9.54 -11.19
N ARG A 69 -17.42 -9.22 -11.95
CA ARG A 69 -18.63 -8.57 -11.43
C ARG A 69 -19.40 -9.42 -10.43
N GLY A 70 -19.22 -10.72 -10.44
CA GLY A 70 -19.86 -11.63 -9.51
C GLY A 70 -19.12 -11.83 -8.20
N TRP A 71 -17.88 -11.33 -8.13
CA TRP A 71 -17.10 -11.51 -6.92
C TRP A 71 -17.57 -10.59 -5.80
N ARG A 72 -17.70 -11.16 -4.62
CA ARG A 72 -18.09 -10.43 -3.42
C ARG A 72 -17.30 -10.93 -2.22
N ALA A 73 -17.13 -10.07 -1.23
CA ALA A 73 -16.54 -10.44 0.05
C ALA A 73 -17.28 -9.71 1.18
N PRO A 74 -17.69 -10.43 2.25
CA PRO A 74 -18.38 -9.79 3.37
C PRO A 74 -17.58 -8.64 3.96
N GLY A 75 -18.23 -7.48 4.13
CA GLY A 75 -17.61 -6.30 4.72
C GLY A 75 -16.73 -5.49 3.79
N ALA A 76 -16.55 -5.92 2.54
CA ALA A 76 -15.80 -5.18 1.54
C ALA A 76 -16.76 -4.59 0.49
N GLU A 77 -16.38 -3.41 -0.03
CA GLU A 77 -17.07 -2.79 -1.15
C GLU A 77 -16.29 -3.11 -2.42
N VAL A 78 -16.95 -3.64 -3.43
CA VAL A 78 -16.30 -4.10 -4.66
C VAL A 78 -16.52 -3.11 -5.79
N PHE A 79 -15.45 -2.73 -6.46
CA PHE A 79 -15.48 -1.78 -7.58
C PHE A 79 -14.81 -2.39 -8.81
N PRO A 80 -15.33 -2.08 -10.01
CA PRO A 80 -14.78 -2.65 -11.24
C PRO A 80 -13.43 -2.03 -11.65
N ASP A 81 -13.13 -0.82 -11.19
CA ASP A 81 -11.90 -0.12 -11.54
C ASP A 81 -11.47 0.86 -10.44
N PHE A 82 -10.23 1.35 -10.58
CA PHE A 82 -9.63 2.27 -9.61
C PHE A 82 -10.38 3.60 -9.53
N ALA A 83 -10.75 4.16 -10.67
CA ALA A 83 -11.44 5.46 -10.72
C ALA A 83 -12.75 5.43 -9.93
N SER A 84 -13.55 4.37 -10.09
CA SER A 84 -14.79 4.19 -9.35
C SER A 84 -14.58 4.13 -7.85
N ALA A 85 -13.55 3.41 -7.43
CA ALA A 85 -13.22 3.29 -6.01
C ALA A 85 -12.81 4.63 -5.41
N VAL A 86 -11.96 5.38 -6.10
CA VAL A 86 -11.52 6.71 -5.64
C VAL A 86 -12.70 7.66 -5.54
N GLU A 87 -13.60 7.63 -6.52
CA GLU A 87 -14.81 8.45 -6.51
C GLU A 87 -15.70 8.16 -5.31
N ALA A 88 -15.74 6.91 -4.87
CA ALA A 88 -16.55 6.50 -3.73
C ALA A 88 -15.94 6.89 -2.37
N CYS A 89 -14.69 7.32 -2.34
CA CYS A 89 -14.04 7.74 -1.09
C CYS A 89 -14.50 9.15 -0.70
N ASP A 90 -14.88 9.29 0.56
CA ASP A 90 -15.21 10.57 1.16
C ASP A 90 -14.00 11.07 1.94
N GLY A 91 -13.14 11.88 1.30
CA GLY A 91 -11.93 12.39 1.93
C GLY A 91 -10.71 11.55 1.60
N ASP A 92 -9.93 11.18 2.62
CA ASP A 92 -8.66 10.51 2.42
C ASP A 92 -8.83 9.05 2.02
N CYS A 93 -8.04 8.65 1.04
CA CYS A 93 -8.06 7.32 0.44
C CYS A 93 -6.62 6.80 0.44
N PHE A 94 -6.41 5.63 1.01
CA PHE A 94 -5.08 5.02 1.10
C PHE A 94 -5.01 3.78 0.20
N VAL A 95 -4.12 3.83 -0.78
CA VAL A 95 -3.90 2.71 -1.71
C VAL A 95 -2.84 1.79 -1.12
N ILE A 96 -3.18 0.52 -0.92
CA ILE A 96 -2.33 -0.40 -0.17
C ILE A 96 -1.83 -1.60 -1.00
N GLY A 97 -2.06 -1.61 -2.30
CA GLY A 97 -1.50 -2.62 -3.21
C GLY A 97 -2.53 -3.19 -4.17
N GLY A 98 -2.17 -4.03 -5.08
CA GLY A 98 -0.79 -4.42 -5.39
C GLY A 98 -0.12 -3.61 -6.49
N GLU A 99 0.75 -4.26 -7.24
CA GLU A 99 1.56 -3.54 -8.24
C GLU A 99 0.72 -2.73 -9.23
N GLN A 100 -0.30 -3.34 -9.82
CA GLN A 100 -1.14 -2.65 -10.80
C GLN A 100 -1.90 -1.47 -10.18
N THR A 101 -2.42 -1.65 -8.97
CA THR A 101 -3.14 -0.59 -8.26
C THR A 101 -2.21 0.55 -7.90
N TYR A 102 -0.97 0.24 -7.51
CA TYR A 102 0.04 1.27 -7.25
C TYR A 102 0.38 2.06 -8.53
N ARG A 103 0.48 1.39 -9.67
CA ARG A 103 0.75 2.07 -10.95
C ARG A 103 -0.33 3.09 -11.28
N GLU A 104 -1.59 2.69 -11.12
CA GLU A 104 -2.71 3.60 -11.36
C GLU A 104 -2.75 4.73 -10.34
N ALA A 105 -2.47 4.42 -9.07
CA ALA A 105 -2.49 5.40 -8.00
C ALA A 105 -1.40 6.46 -8.16
N LEU A 106 -0.23 6.11 -8.68
CA LEU A 106 0.87 7.06 -8.85
C LEU A 106 0.52 8.25 -9.74
N ALA A 107 -0.45 8.09 -10.64
CA ALA A 107 -0.91 9.20 -11.49
C ALA A 107 -1.73 10.24 -10.71
N LEU A 108 -2.36 9.83 -9.60
CA LEU A 108 -3.30 10.67 -8.84
C LEU A 108 -2.83 10.99 -7.42
N ALA A 109 -1.92 10.19 -6.87
CA ALA A 109 -1.53 10.32 -5.47
C ALA A 109 -0.79 11.62 -5.20
N GLU A 110 -1.07 12.21 -4.05
CA GLU A 110 -0.39 13.40 -3.56
C GLU A 110 0.75 13.07 -2.60
N ARG A 111 0.65 11.91 -1.92
CA ARG A 111 1.66 11.44 -0.98
C ARG A 111 1.94 9.98 -1.12
N VAL A 112 3.17 9.60 -0.80
CA VAL A 112 3.57 8.21 -0.65
C VAL A 112 4.19 8.04 0.73
N TYR A 113 3.55 7.22 1.56
CA TYR A 113 4.08 6.79 2.85
C TYR A 113 4.84 5.50 2.62
N ALA A 114 6.14 5.61 2.53
CA ALA A 114 7.00 4.48 2.18
C ALA A 114 7.75 3.95 3.38
N THR A 115 7.89 2.63 3.44
CA THR A 115 8.83 1.96 4.33
C THR A 115 9.91 1.40 3.43
N GLU A 116 11.11 1.96 3.52
CA GLU A 116 12.23 1.54 2.67
C GLU A 116 13.07 0.52 3.42
N VAL A 117 12.97 -0.73 3.00
CA VAL A 117 13.70 -1.85 3.58
C VAL A 117 15.05 -1.97 2.89
N GLU A 118 16.12 -2.01 3.69
CA GLU A 118 17.49 -2.03 3.16
C GLU A 118 17.81 -3.29 2.38
N GLY A 119 18.61 -3.12 1.35
CA GLY A 119 19.18 -4.20 0.58
C GLY A 119 18.29 -4.71 -0.54
N ALA A 120 18.83 -5.65 -1.29
CA ALA A 120 18.11 -6.36 -2.33
C ALA A 120 17.48 -7.60 -1.71
N ILE A 121 16.18 -7.73 -1.86
CA ILE A 121 15.39 -8.82 -1.31
C ILE A 121 14.84 -9.65 -2.48
N GLU A 122 14.91 -10.96 -2.37
CA GLU A 122 14.34 -11.84 -3.38
C GLU A 122 12.82 -11.74 -3.37
N GLY A 123 12.21 -11.55 -4.56
CA GLY A 123 10.77 -11.44 -4.68
C GLY A 123 10.34 -11.38 -6.14
N ASP A 124 9.02 -11.44 -6.34
CA ASP A 124 8.41 -11.54 -7.67
C ASP A 124 7.44 -10.40 -7.99
N VAL A 125 7.17 -9.53 -7.04
CA VAL A 125 6.32 -8.35 -7.23
C VAL A 125 7.11 -7.11 -6.85
N PHE A 126 7.00 -6.06 -7.68
CA PHE A 126 7.80 -4.84 -7.53
C PHE A 126 6.94 -3.59 -7.48
N PHE A 127 7.39 -2.61 -6.68
CA PHE A 127 6.80 -1.28 -6.69
C PHE A 127 7.38 -0.49 -7.86
N PRO A 128 6.54 0.23 -8.62
CA PRO A 128 7.04 1.13 -9.65
C PRO A 128 7.90 2.21 -9.02
N ALA A 129 9.08 2.44 -9.56
CA ALA A 129 10.01 3.41 -8.98
C ALA A 129 9.39 4.82 -8.95
N LEU A 130 9.67 5.57 -7.87
CA LEU A 130 9.30 6.98 -7.79
C LEU A 130 10.25 7.76 -8.69
N ALA A 131 9.72 8.44 -9.70
CA ALA A 131 10.52 9.17 -10.67
C ALA A 131 11.18 10.39 -10.02
N GLU A 132 12.49 10.53 -10.24
CA GLU A 132 13.22 11.72 -9.80
C GLU A 132 12.62 12.95 -10.46
N GLY A 133 12.51 14.04 -9.70
CA GLY A 133 11.90 15.27 -10.18
C GLY A 133 10.38 15.31 -10.03
N GLU A 134 9.71 14.16 -9.88
CA GLU A 134 8.27 14.12 -9.65
C GLU A 134 7.93 13.99 -8.17
N TRP A 135 8.79 13.38 -7.38
CA TRP A 135 8.58 13.13 -5.96
C TRP A 135 9.73 13.67 -5.13
N ARG A 136 9.41 14.20 -3.97
CA ARG A 136 10.38 14.77 -3.02
C ARG A 136 10.15 14.16 -1.65
N CYS A 137 11.22 13.66 -1.02
CA CYS A 137 11.15 13.17 0.36
C CYS A 137 11.04 14.37 1.30
N VAL A 138 9.95 14.45 2.06
CA VAL A 138 9.68 15.55 2.98
C VAL A 138 9.85 15.16 4.44
N GLU A 139 9.82 13.87 4.74
CA GLU A 139 10.07 13.35 6.08
C GLU A 139 10.83 12.03 5.98
N GLN A 140 11.76 11.82 6.88
CA GLN A 140 12.52 10.59 6.96
C GLN A 140 12.79 10.27 8.43
N SER A 141 12.44 9.07 8.87
CA SER A 141 12.67 8.63 10.24
C SER A 141 14.11 8.16 10.44
N ASP A 142 14.47 7.92 11.70
CA ASP A 142 15.68 7.17 12.02
C ASP A 142 15.54 5.73 11.53
N ARG A 143 16.68 5.07 11.35
CA ARG A 143 16.73 3.67 10.95
C ARG A 143 16.24 2.79 12.09
N VAL A 144 15.40 1.82 11.75
CA VAL A 144 14.88 0.80 12.68
C VAL A 144 15.36 -0.57 12.22
N VAL A 145 15.63 -1.48 13.14
CA VAL A 145 15.98 -2.87 12.81
C VAL A 145 15.03 -3.81 13.50
N GLU A 146 14.36 -4.66 12.74
CA GLU A 146 13.48 -5.71 13.25
C GLU A 146 13.63 -6.96 12.39
N ASN A 147 13.68 -8.13 13.03
CA ASN A 147 13.76 -9.41 12.33
C ASN A 147 14.84 -9.44 11.23
N ASP A 148 16.02 -8.94 11.57
CA ASP A 148 17.19 -8.87 10.68
C ASP A 148 17.04 -7.94 9.47
N HIS A 149 16.03 -7.05 9.49
CA HIS A 149 15.83 -6.06 8.45
C HIS A 149 15.99 -4.65 9.00
N GLY A 150 16.85 -3.86 8.36
CA GLY A 150 16.93 -2.42 8.59
C GLY A 150 15.96 -1.72 7.68
N PHE A 151 15.25 -0.71 8.20
CA PHE A 151 14.31 0.05 7.38
C PHE A 151 14.16 1.47 7.92
N THR A 152 13.63 2.33 7.05
CA THR A 152 13.40 3.75 7.33
C THR A 152 12.02 4.12 6.80
N PHE A 153 11.29 4.91 7.56
CA PHE A 153 10.02 5.46 7.09
C PHE A 153 10.29 6.78 6.36
N CYS A 154 9.72 6.90 5.17
CA CYS A 154 9.84 8.09 4.35
C CYS A 154 8.47 8.57 3.90
N VAL A 155 8.28 9.88 3.85
CA VAL A 155 7.07 10.46 3.28
C VAL A 155 7.50 11.27 2.06
N TYR A 156 6.90 10.95 0.92
CA TYR A 156 7.14 11.65 -0.34
C TYR A 156 5.92 12.47 -0.70
N GLU A 157 6.16 13.65 -1.24
CA GLU A 157 5.14 14.50 -1.82
C GLU A 157 5.51 14.83 -3.25
N ARG A 158 4.50 15.21 -4.06
CA ARG A 158 4.77 15.65 -5.41
C ARG A 158 5.68 16.86 -5.41
N ALA A 159 6.72 16.82 -6.24
CA ALA A 159 7.59 17.97 -6.47
C ALA A 159 6.82 18.99 -7.33
N GLN A 160 7.06 20.24 -7.05
CA GLN A 160 6.43 21.36 -7.80
C GLN A 160 7.40 21.92 -8.83
#